data_52dd5a1c5550260e77d3ef1c61203f7a
#
_entry.id   52dd5a1c5550260e77d3ef1c61203f7a
#
_cell.length_a   1.000
_cell.length_b   1.000
_cell.length_c   1.000
_cell.angle_alpha   90.00
_cell.angle_beta   90.00
_cell.angle_gamma   90.00
#
_symmetry.space_group_name_H-M   'P 1'
#
loop_
_entity.id
_entity.type
_entity.pdbx_description
1 polymer ?
#
loop_
_entity_poly.entity_id
_entity_poly.type
_entity_poly.pdbx_seq_one_letter_code
_entity_poly.pdbx_strand_id
1 'polypeptide(L)'
;LDALSQAFVDGQSLRTYRHAPNAGPRKSWAAGDATSRAMNLVLITQKGQIGYPSAITAPTWGFQDVLFKGKSLSVPQGFDSYVMENVLFKISFPAEFHAQTAVEAAVKLHPEIINRLEEIEKINITTHESAIRIISKEGELNNPADRDHCIQYMTAIGLLKGDLVAEDYEDDVANDPRVDSLRNKMFVEENKNYSKDYLDPEKRSIANELQIIFKDGSSTEKVEVEYPIGHRRRREEGIPVLIKKFEENLKTQFSTERVEKIMK
;
A
#
# COMPACT_ATOMS: atom_id res chain seq x y z
N LEU A 1 -10.91 -29.76 -3.07
CA LEU A 1 -9.61 -29.92 -3.74
C LEU A 1 -9.69 -29.70 -5.24
N ASP A 2 -10.76 -30.18 -5.92
CA ASP A 2 -10.89 -30.07 -7.38
C ASP A 2 -10.90 -28.62 -7.88
N ALA A 3 -11.71 -27.74 -7.30
CA ALA A 3 -11.72 -26.32 -7.65
C ALA A 3 -10.35 -25.66 -7.43
N LEU A 4 -9.62 -26.04 -6.38
CA LEU A 4 -8.27 -25.54 -6.11
C LEU A 4 -7.28 -26.01 -7.21
N SER A 5 -7.33 -27.27 -7.60
CA SER A 5 -6.48 -27.82 -8.66
C SER A 5 -6.75 -27.17 -10.02
N GLN A 6 -8.03 -26.90 -10.33
CA GLN A 6 -8.42 -26.14 -11.54
C GLN A 6 -7.84 -24.72 -11.51
N ALA A 7 -7.84 -24.05 -10.35
CA ALA A 7 -7.23 -22.71 -10.24
C ALA A 7 -5.72 -22.73 -10.52
N PHE A 8 -5.02 -23.80 -10.18
CA PHE A 8 -3.60 -23.95 -10.53
C PHE A 8 -3.34 -24.18 -12.01
N VAL A 9 -4.27 -24.80 -12.73
CA VAL A 9 -4.11 -25.05 -14.17
C VAL A 9 -4.19 -23.76 -14.99
N ASP A 10 -5.17 -22.89 -14.72
CA ASP A 10 -5.47 -21.73 -15.58
C ASP A 10 -5.27 -20.37 -14.87
N GLY A 11 -4.97 -20.37 -13.60
CA GLY A 11 -5.11 -19.22 -12.73
C GLY A 11 -3.91 -18.27 -12.62
N GLN A 12 -2.92 -18.37 -13.50
CA GLN A 12 -1.70 -17.57 -13.36
C GLN A 12 -1.92 -16.12 -13.77
N SER A 13 -1.78 -15.19 -12.81
CA SER A 13 -1.94 -13.76 -13.07
C SER A 13 -0.60 -13.03 -13.07
N LEU A 14 -0.38 -12.23 -14.11
CA LEU A 14 0.74 -11.29 -14.17
C LEU A 14 0.47 -10.08 -13.28
N ARG A 15 1.52 -9.47 -12.74
CA ARG A 15 1.44 -8.27 -11.89
C ARG A 15 1.81 -6.99 -12.62
N THR A 16 1.94 -7.01 -13.93
CA THR A 16 2.34 -5.86 -14.75
C THR A 16 1.48 -4.63 -14.52
N TYR A 17 0.18 -4.80 -14.26
CA TYR A 17 -0.75 -3.71 -13.98
C TYR A 17 -0.49 -2.93 -12.68
N ARG A 18 0.50 -3.33 -11.88
CA ARG A 18 0.94 -2.62 -10.67
C ARG A 18 2.18 -1.76 -10.85
N HIS A 19 2.78 -1.81 -12.04
CA HIS A 19 4.05 -1.15 -12.32
C HIS A 19 3.93 -0.24 -13.54
N ALA A 20 4.56 0.94 -13.48
CA ALA A 20 4.66 1.83 -14.62
C ALA A 20 5.35 1.12 -15.81
N PRO A 21 4.94 1.39 -17.05
CA PRO A 21 3.87 2.30 -17.51
C PRO A 21 2.46 1.67 -17.49
N ASN A 22 2.28 0.47 -16.92
CA ASN A 22 1.06 -0.33 -17.03
C ASN A 22 0.09 -0.16 -15.84
N ALA A 23 0.43 0.72 -14.88
CA ALA A 23 -0.46 0.99 -13.74
C ALA A 23 -1.79 1.58 -14.22
N GLY A 24 -2.90 1.07 -13.68
CA GLY A 24 -4.22 1.48 -14.14
C GLY A 24 -5.36 0.90 -13.29
N PRO A 25 -6.63 1.11 -13.71
CA PRO A 25 -7.83 0.78 -12.93
C PRO A 25 -7.94 -0.69 -12.48
N ARG A 26 -7.34 -1.63 -13.24
CA ARG A 26 -7.37 -3.06 -12.87
C ARG A 26 -6.88 -3.32 -11.44
N LYS A 27 -5.97 -2.53 -10.93
CA LYS A 27 -5.48 -2.62 -9.56
C LYS A 27 -6.62 -2.58 -8.54
N SER A 28 -7.64 -1.78 -8.78
CA SER A 28 -8.78 -1.60 -7.86
C SER A 28 -9.76 -2.78 -7.85
N TRP A 29 -9.83 -3.56 -8.94
CA TRP A 29 -10.78 -4.66 -9.08
C TRP A 29 -10.14 -6.06 -9.27
N ALA A 30 -8.81 -6.14 -9.22
CA ALA A 30 -8.08 -7.40 -9.42
C ALA A 30 -8.45 -8.48 -8.39
N ALA A 31 -8.66 -8.10 -7.13
CA ALA A 31 -9.09 -9.03 -6.08
C ALA A 31 -10.53 -9.52 -6.32
N GLY A 32 -11.44 -8.63 -6.75
CA GLY A 32 -12.80 -8.99 -7.13
C GLY A 32 -12.84 -9.97 -8.32
N ASP A 33 -11.99 -9.74 -9.33
CA ASP A 33 -11.85 -10.68 -10.45
C ASP A 33 -11.36 -12.06 -9.98
N ALA A 34 -10.36 -12.09 -9.10
CA ALA A 34 -9.84 -13.35 -8.55
C ALA A 34 -10.90 -14.12 -7.76
N THR A 35 -11.67 -13.46 -6.92
CA THR A 35 -12.75 -14.09 -6.14
C THR A 35 -13.92 -14.54 -7.03
N SER A 36 -14.25 -13.78 -8.07
CA SER A 36 -15.24 -14.18 -9.07
C SER A 36 -14.83 -15.47 -9.79
N ARG A 37 -13.57 -15.56 -10.23
CA ARG A 37 -13.04 -16.79 -10.86
C ARG A 37 -13.05 -17.97 -9.91
N ALA A 38 -12.64 -17.76 -8.65
CA ALA A 38 -12.67 -18.82 -7.64
C ALA A 38 -14.10 -19.35 -7.44
N MET A 39 -15.10 -18.47 -7.35
CA MET A 39 -16.50 -18.86 -7.23
C MET A 39 -16.98 -19.65 -8.46
N ASN A 40 -16.64 -19.21 -9.66
CA ASN A 40 -16.98 -19.94 -10.89
C ASN A 40 -16.41 -21.37 -10.89
N LEU A 41 -15.16 -21.55 -10.47
CA LEU A 41 -14.54 -22.88 -10.36
C LEU A 41 -15.24 -23.76 -9.32
N VAL A 42 -15.65 -23.20 -8.20
CA VAL A 42 -16.46 -23.93 -7.21
C VAL A 42 -17.80 -24.38 -7.79
N LEU A 43 -18.51 -23.50 -8.50
CA LEU A 43 -19.79 -23.82 -9.13
C LEU A 43 -19.65 -24.89 -10.22
N ILE A 44 -18.61 -24.83 -11.03
CA ILE A 44 -18.29 -25.84 -12.04
C ILE A 44 -18.03 -27.21 -11.38
N THR A 45 -17.24 -27.23 -10.31
CA THR A 45 -16.95 -28.44 -9.53
C THR A 45 -18.23 -29.03 -8.93
N GLN A 46 -19.13 -28.21 -8.40
CA GLN A 46 -20.43 -28.65 -7.90
C GLN A 46 -21.32 -29.28 -8.99
N LYS A 47 -21.09 -28.93 -10.26
CA LYS A 47 -21.78 -29.55 -11.40
C LYS A 47 -21.12 -30.86 -11.88
N GLY A 48 -20.12 -31.35 -11.15
CA GLY A 48 -19.47 -32.62 -11.41
C GLY A 48 -18.22 -32.54 -12.28
N GLN A 49 -17.71 -31.34 -12.59
CA GLN A 49 -16.42 -31.22 -13.26
C GLN A 49 -15.31 -31.60 -12.29
N ILE A 50 -14.50 -32.56 -12.68
CA ILE A 50 -13.38 -33.03 -11.83
C ILE A 50 -12.20 -32.09 -11.87
N GLY A 51 -11.39 -32.10 -10.83
CA GLY A 51 -10.09 -31.42 -10.76
C GLY A 51 -8.96 -32.29 -11.29
N TYR A 52 -7.75 -31.79 -11.13
CA TYR A 52 -6.50 -32.38 -11.62
C TYR A 52 -5.59 -32.71 -10.44
N PRO A 53 -5.56 -33.97 -9.96
CA PRO A 53 -4.86 -34.35 -8.72
C PRO A 53 -3.38 -33.95 -8.66
N SER A 54 -2.71 -33.90 -9.81
CA SER A 54 -1.28 -33.57 -9.91
C SER A 54 -1.01 -32.15 -10.44
N ALA A 55 -1.98 -31.26 -10.48
CA ALA A 55 -1.81 -29.88 -10.98
C ALA A 55 -0.59 -29.15 -10.38
N ILE A 56 -0.23 -29.45 -9.14
CA ILE A 56 0.92 -28.84 -8.48
C ILE A 56 2.22 -29.59 -8.80
N THR A 57 2.19 -30.92 -8.81
CA THR A 57 3.38 -31.80 -8.73
C THR A 57 3.68 -32.57 -10.01
N ALA A 58 2.86 -32.50 -11.06
CA ALA A 58 3.11 -33.24 -12.30
C ALA A 58 4.46 -32.84 -12.89
N PRO A 59 5.34 -33.83 -13.21
CA PRO A 59 6.61 -33.54 -13.85
C PRO A 59 6.41 -32.77 -15.17
N THR A 60 7.25 -31.79 -15.42
CA THR A 60 7.25 -30.91 -16.61
C THR A 60 6.06 -29.95 -16.73
N TRP A 61 4.84 -30.36 -16.34
CA TRP A 61 3.60 -29.64 -16.60
C TRP A 61 2.93 -29.09 -15.35
N GLY A 62 3.36 -29.52 -14.18
CA GLY A 62 2.81 -29.05 -12.89
C GLY A 62 3.33 -27.67 -12.52
N PHE A 63 2.60 -27.03 -11.61
CA PHE A 63 2.90 -25.68 -11.14
C PHE A 63 4.33 -25.51 -10.62
N GLN A 64 4.85 -26.52 -9.91
CA GLN A 64 6.22 -26.49 -9.37
C GLN A 64 7.27 -26.42 -10.48
N ASP A 65 7.15 -27.23 -11.51
CA ASP A 65 8.12 -27.24 -12.61
C ASP A 65 8.00 -25.99 -13.48
N VAL A 66 6.78 -25.61 -13.86
CA VAL A 66 6.54 -24.50 -14.80
C VAL A 66 6.87 -23.14 -14.15
N LEU A 67 6.44 -22.90 -12.92
CA LEU A 67 6.51 -21.56 -12.31
C LEU A 67 7.55 -21.46 -11.19
N PHE A 68 7.75 -22.53 -10.41
CA PHE A 68 8.71 -22.54 -9.32
C PHE A 68 10.08 -23.10 -9.74
N LYS A 69 10.27 -23.36 -11.04
CA LYS A 69 11.54 -23.87 -11.58
C LYS A 69 12.02 -25.14 -10.82
N GLY A 70 11.10 -26.08 -10.59
CA GLY A 70 11.33 -27.33 -9.88
C GLY A 70 11.36 -27.23 -8.35
N LYS A 71 11.16 -26.05 -7.78
CA LYS A 71 11.09 -25.92 -6.31
C LYS A 71 9.73 -26.37 -5.78
N SER A 72 9.74 -27.07 -4.65
CA SER A 72 8.51 -27.51 -3.99
C SER A 72 7.73 -26.33 -3.39
N LEU A 73 6.41 -26.36 -3.58
CA LEU A 73 5.50 -25.50 -2.86
C LEU A 73 5.35 -26.03 -1.42
N SER A 74 5.56 -25.20 -0.43
CA SER A 74 5.30 -25.51 0.95
C SER A 74 4.25 -24.58 1.55
N VAL A 75 3.42 -25.11 2.44
CA VAL A 75 2.46 -24.34 3.24
C VAL A 75 2.93 -24.45 4.70
N PRO A 76 3.68 -23.45 5.19
CA PRO A 76 4.37 -23.55 6.48
C PRO A 76 3.45 -23.44 7.70
N GLN A 77 2.18 -23.04 7.51
CA GLN A 77 1.22 -22.83 8.59
C GLN A 77 -0.17 -23.35 8.21
N GLY A 78 -1.02 -23.60 9.21
CA GLY A 78 -2.42 -23.99 9.01
C GLY A 78 -3.27 -22.88 8.38
N PHE A 79 -4.44 -23.26 7.88
CA PHE A 79 -5.46 -22.34 7.34
C PHE A 79 -6.41 -21.90 8.45
N ASP A 80 -5.88 -21.20 9.45
CA ASP A 80 -6.63 -20.66 10.58
C ASP A 80 -7.03 -19.21 10.39
N SER A 81 -7.47 -18.54 11.46
CA SER A 81 -7.87 -17.12 11.48
C SER A 81 -6.71 -16.14 11.29
N TYR A 82 -5.60 -16.58 10.73
CA TYR A 82 -4.36 -15.81 10.60
C TYR A 82 -4.56 -14.41 10.03
N VAL A 83 -5.39 -14.27 9.01
CA VAL A 83 -5.65 -12.94 8.39
C VAL A 83 -6.33 -12.01 9.39
N MET A 84 -7.32 -12.51 10.12
CA MET A 84 -8.06 -11.68 11.09
C MET A 84 -7.21 -11.29 12.30
N GLU A 85 -6.30 -12.15 12.70
CA GLU A 85 -5.38 -11.87 13.82
C GLU A 85 -4.28 -10.88 13.44
N ASN A 86 -3.83 -10.93 12.20
CA ASN A 86 -2.67 -10.17 11.72
C ASN A 86 -3.04 -9.04 10.75
N VAL A 87 -4.32 -8.74 10.55
CA VAL A 87 -4.73 -7.66 9.67
C VAL A 87 -4.19 -6.32 10.14
N LEU A 88 -3.62 -5.57 9.22
CA LEU A 88 -3.17 -4.21 9.43
C LEU A 88 -4.25 -3.27 8.90
N PHE A 89 -4.79 -2.43 9.77
CA PHE A 89 -5.77 -1.43 9.38
C PHE A 89 -5.11 -0.24 8.70
N LYS A 90 -5.55 0.08 7.50
CA LYS A 90 -5.17 1.28 6.78
C LYS A 90 -6.15 2.38 7.16
N ILE A 91 -5.81 3.13 8.20
CA ILE A 91 -6.73 4.07 8.83
C ILE A 91 -6.48 5.50 8.39
N SER A 92 -5.25 6.00 8.52
CA SER A 92 -4.95 7.41 8.44
C SER A 92 -5.08 7.99 7.03
N PHE A 93 -4.45 7.35 6.06
CA PHE A 93 -4.34 7.93 4.72
C PHE A 93 -4.77 6.93 3.64
N PRO A 94 -5.43 7.38 2.54
CA PRO A 94 -5.71 6.55 1.37
C PRO A 94 -4.43 6.36 0.52
N ALA A 95 -3.32 5.97 1.14
CA ALA A 95 -2.01 5.80 0.53
C ALA A 95 -1.64 4.32 0.41
N GLU A 96 -0.79 3.95 -0.51
CA GLU A 96 -0.19 2.62 -0.55
C GLU A 96 0.49 2.33 0.81
N PHE A 97 0.43 1.07 1.27
CA PHE A 97 0.68 0.78 2.69
C PHE A 97 2.10 1.10 3.15
N HIS A 98 3.11 0.93 2.28
CA HIS A 98 4.51 1.26 2.60
C HIS A 98 4.76 2.77 2.75
N ALA A 99 3.87 3.62 2.23
CA ALA A 99 3.97 5.07 2.34
C ALA A 99 3.26 5.66 3.56
N GLN A 100 2.44 4.88 4.30
CA GLN A 100 1.64 5.40 5.42
C GLN A 100 2.47 6.20 6.42
N THR A 101 3.62 5.67 6.79
CA THR A 101 4.53 6.29 7.77
C THR A 101 5.34 7.43 7.18
N ALA A 102 5.65 7.40 5.87
CA ALA A 102 6.27 8.52 5.18
C ALA A 102 5.31 9.73 5.10
N VAL A 103 4.04 9.49 4.81
CA VAL A 103 3.01 10.54 4.83
C VAL A 103 2.84 11.09 6.25
N GLU A 104 2.79 10.22 7.27
CA GLU A 104 2.70 10.68 8.67
C GLU A 104 3.89 11.56 9.06
N ALA A 105 5.10 11.18 8.65
CA ALA A 105 6.30 12.00 8.88
C ALA A 105 6.24 13.34 8.14
N ALA A 106 5.73 13.34 6.90
CA ALA A 106 5.54 14.56 6.12
C ALA A 106 4.50 15.51 6.77
N VAL A 107 3.39 14.97 7.25
CA VAL A 107 2.37 15.75 7.98
C VAL A 107 2.94 16.37 9.26
N LYS A 108 3.80 15.66 9.98
CA LYS A 108 4.48 16.19 11.17
C LYS A 108 5.44 17.33 10.83
N LEU A 109 6.11 17.28 9.67
CA LEU A 109 7.03 18.32 9.20
C LEU A 109 6.32 19.51 8.54
N HIS A 110 5.09 19.34 8.07
CA HIS A 110 4.32 20.36 7.36
C HIS A 110 4.33 21.75 8.05
N PRO A 111 4.03 21.87 9.36
CA PRO A 111 3.97 23.19 10.02
C PRO A 111 5.31 23.94 10.00
N GLU A 112 6.43 23.22 10.01
CA GLU A 112 7.77 23.79 9.98
C GLU A 112 8.16 24.32 8.60
N ILE A 113 7.69 23.62 7.53
CA ILE A 113 8.22 23.84 6.17
C ILE A 113 7.28 24.61 5.24
N ILE A 114 5.99 24.70 5.56
CA ILE A 114 5.01 25.24 4.61
C ILE A 114 5.29 26.69 4.16
N ASN A 115 5.92 27.49 5.00
CA ASN A 115 6.32 28.85 4.68
C ASN A 115 7.75 28.95 4.10
N ARG A 116 8.43 27.82 3.91
CA ARG A 116 9.84 27.75 3.46
C ARG A 116 10.03 26.83 2.27
N LEU A 117 8.98 26.49 1.53
CA LEU A 117 9.02 25.51 0.41
C LEU A 117 10.07 25.86 -0.66
N GLU A 118 10.22 27.15 -0.97
CA GLU A 118 11.19 27.64 -1.96
C GLU A 118 12.65 27.54 -1.46
N GLU A 119 12.83 27.45 -0.14
CA GLU A 119 14.14 27.31 0.47
C GLU A 119 14.61 25.84 0.49
N ILE A 120 13.73 24.88 0.26
CA ILE A 120 14.07 23.46 0.25
C ILE A 120 15.05 23.16 -0.89
N GLU A 121 16.19 22.60 -0.55
CA GLU A 121 17.20 22.10 -1.49
C GLU A 121 16.99 20.60 -1.75
N LYS A 122 16.84 19.81 -0.66
CA LYS A 122 16.80 18.35 -0.73
C LYS A 122 15.85 17.79 0.33
N ILE A 123 15.19 16.69 -0.01
CA ILE A 123 14.34 15.90 0.90
C ILE A 123 14.88 14.47 0.90
N ASN A 124 15.36 13.99 2.03
CA ASN A 124 15.80 12.63 2.20
C ASN A 124 14.65 11.78 2.74
N ILE A 125 14.37 10.67 2.07
CA ILE A 125 13.41 9.64 2.49
C ILE A 125 14.19 8.36 2.72
N THR A 126 14.33 7.94 3.97
CA THR A 126 14.96 6.66 4.31
C THR A 126 13.86 5.63 4.57
N THR A 127 13.91 4.50 3.88
CA THR A 127 12.84 3.49 3.90
C THR A 127 13.39 2.06 3.80
N HIS A 128 12.55 1.06 3.66
CA HIS A 128 12.92 -0.34 3.47
C HIS A 128 12.89 -0.75 1.99
N GLU A 129 13.62 -1.81 1.64
CA GLU A 129 13.80 -2.29 0.26
C GLU A 129 12.48 -2.51 -0.49
N SER A 130 11.48 -3.09 0.16
CA SER A 130 10.19 -3.36 -0.48
C SER A 130 9.45 -2.08 -0.90
N ALA A 131 9.54 -0.99 -0.12
CA ALA A 131 8.98 0.30 -0.51
C ALA A 131 9.68 0.86 -1.75
N ILE A 132 11.01 0.83 -1.77
CA ILE A 132 11.79 1.29 -2.94
C ILE A 132 11.36 0.55 -4.20
N ARG A 133 11.29 -0.77 -4.13
CA ARG A 133 10.94 -1.62 -5.27
C ARG A 133 9.50 -1.44 -5.77
N ILE A 134 8.56 -1.12 -4.88
CA ILE A 134 7.13 -1.10 -5.18
C ILE A 134 6.63 0.31 -5.49
N ILE A 135 7.06 1.32 -4.71
CA ILE A 135 6.47 2.66 -4.72
C ILE A 135 7.46 3.80 -4.92
N SER A 136 8.77 3.57 -5.06
CA SER A 136 9.68 4.64 -5.48
C SER A 136 9.62 4.78 -6.99
N LYS A 137 9.14 5.94 -7.46
CA LYS A 137 8.96 6.21 -8.88
C LYS A 137 9.47 7.59 -9.25
N GLU A 138 10.21 7.62 -10.34
CA GLU A 138 10.66 8.84 -11.00
C GLU A 138 9.85 9.10 -12.27
N GLY A 139 9.89 10.33 -12.78
CA GLY A 139 9.20 10.70 -14.03
C GLY A 139 7.73 11.02 -13.85
N GLU A 140 7.00 10.99 -14.96
CA GLU A 140 5.60 11.37 -15.02
C GLU A 140 4.67 10.36 -14.34
N LEU A 141 3.60 10.87 -13.72
CA LEU A 141 2.54 10.08 -13.11
C LEU A 141 1.23 10.37 -13.84
N ASN A 142 0.76 9.41 -14.64
CA ASN A 142 -0.27 9.64 -15.63
C ASN A 142 -1.71 9.49 -15.13
N ASN A 143 -1.90 8.95 -13.93
CA ASN A 143 -3.23 8.67 -13.41
C ASN A 143 -3.21 8.48 -11.88
N PRO A 144 -4.37 8.49 -11.19
CA PRO A 144 -4.45 8.28 -9.75
C PRO A 144 -3.80 6.98 -9.26
N ALA A 145 -3.82 5.90 -10.05
CA ALA A 145 -3.20 4.63 -9.68
C ALA A 145 -1.65 4.67 -9.72
N ASP A 146 -1.07 5.55 -10.52
CA ASP A 146 0.37 5.83 -10.48
C ASP A 146 0.73 6.65 -9.24
N ARG A 147 -0.07 7.65 -8.92
CA ARG A 147 0.14 8.61 -7.83
C ARG A 147 0.05 7.94 -6.46
N ASP A 148 -0.96 7.10 -6.24
CA ASP A 148 -1.14 6.38 -4.97
C ASP A 148 -0.11 5.24 -4.75
N HIS A 149 0.76 4.99 -5.74
CA HIS A 149 1.89 4.08 -5.70
C HIS A 149 3.22 4.79 -5.96
N CYS A 150 3.31 6.08 -5.61
CA CYS A 150 4.53 6.86 -5.66
C CYS A 150 4.78 7.50 -4.29
N ILE A 151 5.81 7.00 -3.57
CA ILE A 151 6.14 7.51 -2.23
C ILE A 151 6.48 8.99 -2.28
N GLN A 152 7.15 9.45 -3.34
CA GLN A 152 7.52 10.85 -3.51
C GLN A 152 6.27 11.74 -3.68
N TYR A 153 5.26 11.27 -4.43
CA TYR A 153 4.01 12.02 -4.61
C TYR A 153 3.26 12.16 -3.29
N MET A 154 3.02 11.05 -2.62
CA MET A 154 2.28 11.02 -1.36
C MET A 154 2.96 11.83 -0.26
N THR A 155 4.30 11.77 -0.20
CA THR A 155 5.10 12.60 0.71
C THR A 155 4.99 14.08 0.35
N ALA A 156 5.04 14.46 -0.95
CA ALA A 156 4.89 15.84 -1.39
C ALA A 156 3.54 16.43 -0.96
N ILE A 157 2.45 15.68 -1.13
CA ILE A 157 1.13 16.11 -0.68
C ILE A 157 1.09 16.31 0.84
N GLY A 158 1.61 15.36 1.61
CA GLY A 158 1.71 15.48 3.08
C GLY A 158 2.49 16.74 3.52
N LEU A 159 3.59 17.05 2.85
CA LEU A 159 4.37 18.27 3.10
C LEU A 159 3.63 19.54 2.71
N LEU A 160 2.87 19.53 1.61
CA LEU A 160 2.15 20.71 1.10
C LEU A 160 0.87 21.01 1.88
N LYS A 161 0.12 19.98 2.24
CA LYS A 161 -1.26 20.14 2.75
C LYS A 161 -1.39 19.81 4.24
N GLY A 162 -0.43 19.11 4.84
CA GLY A 162 -0.53 18.61 6.20
C GLY A 162 -1.54 17.48 6.35
N ASP A 163 -1.98 16.88 5.25
CA ASP A 163 -2.90 15.73 5.18
C ASP A 163 -2.75 15.03 3.83
N LEU A 164 -3.44 13.91 3.64
CA LEU A 164 -3.61 13.21 2.37
C LEU A 164 -4.98 12.55 2.32
N VAL A 165 -5.80 12.99 1.39
CA VAL A 165 -7.15 12.47 1.14
C VAL A 165 -7.27 11.88 -0.29
N ALA A 166 -8.38 11.21 -0.59
CA ALA A 166 -8.56 10.53 -1.87
C ALA A 166 -8.55 11.50 -3.06
N GLU A 167 -9.11 12.68 -2.89
CA GLU A 167 -9.18 13.75 -3.87
C GLU A 167 -7.81 14.30 -4.27
N ASP A 168 -6.79 14.09 -3.43
CA ASP A 168 -5.43 14.54 -3.71
C ASP A 168 -4.73 13.75 -4.83
N TYR A 169 -5.33 12.66 -5.28
CA TYR A 169 -4.84 11.90 -6.44
C TYR A 169 -5.44 12.36 -7.78
N GLU A 170 -6.42 13.25 -7.76
CA GLU A 170 -7.04 13.76 -8.98
C GLU A 170 -6.13 14.76 -9.72
N ASP A 171 -6.43 14.98 -10.99
CA ASP A 171 -5.59 15.80 -11.87
C ASP A 171 -5.47 17.25 -11.41
N ASP A 172 -6.51 17.81 -10.81
CA ASP A 172 -6.50 19.19 -10.31
C ASP A 172 -5.41 19.42 -9.27
N VAL A 173 -5.20 18.47 -8.37
CA VAL A 173 -4.13 18.56 -7.36
C VAL A 173 -2.78 18.12 -7.96
N ALA A 174 -2.77 17.10 -8.80
CA ALA A 174 -1.54 16.61 -9.41
C ALA A 174 -0.87 17.62 -10.34
N ASN A 175 -1.64 18.53 -10.95
CA ASN A 175 -1.15 19.59 -11.80
C ASN A 175 -0.59 20.81 -11.02
N ASP A 176 -0.60 20.80 -9.70
CA ASP A 176 0.07 21.82 -8.90
C ASP A 176 1.60 21.70 -9.08
N PRO A 177 2.26 22.73 -9.66
CA PRO A 177 3.70 22.64 -9.95
C PRO A 177 4.59 22.46 -8.71
N ARG A 178 4.07 22.77 -7.52
CA ARG A 178 4.79 22.57 -6.26
C ARG A 178 4.96 21.09 -5.96
N VAL A 179 4.03 20.23 -6.38
CA VAL A 179 4.10 18.77 -6.18
C VAL A 179 5.34 18.22 -6.89
N ASP A 180 5.50 18.49 -8.18
CA ASP A 180 6.65 18.01 -8.94
C ASP A 180 7.94 18.72 -8.52
N SER A 181 7.88 19.99 -8.14
CA SER A 181 9.04 20.70 -7.55
C SER A 181 9.57 20.01 -6.30
N LEU A 182 8.71 19.54 -5.41
CA LEU A 182 9.11 18.78 -4.22
C LEU A 182 9.59 17.37 -4.58
N ARG A 183 8.85 16.66 -5.44
CA ARG A 183 9.21 15.30 -5.89
C ARG A 183 10.62 15.25 -6.46
N ASN A 184 10.99 16.23 -7.29
CA ASN A 184 12.29 16.29 -7.93
C ASN A 184 13.45 16.56 -6.96
N LYS A 185 13.16 17.00 -5.73
CA LYS A 185 14.14 17.18 -4.66
C LYS A 185 14.24 15.97 -3.72
N MET A 186 13.43 14.92 -3.93
CA MET A 186 13.38 13.75 -3.06
C MET A 186 14.40 12.69 -3.46
N PHE A 187 15.14 12.20 -2.48
CA PHE A 187 16.09 11.11 -2.60
C PHE A 187 15.64 9.98 -1.68
N VAL A 188 15.39 8.82 -2.27
CA VAL A 188 14.89 7.64 -1.55
C VAL A 188 16.04 6.66 -1.38
N GLU A 189 16.34 6.30 -0.14
CA GLU A 189 17.43 5.37 0.18
C GLU A 189 16.99 4.27 1.14
N GLU A 190 17.69 3.14 1.07
CA GLU A 190 17.40 1.99 1.91
C GLU A 190 18.10 2.08 3.26
N ASN A 191 17.36 1.81 4.35
CA ASN A 191 17.91 1.40 5.63
C ASN A 191 17.80 -0.12 5.79
N LYS A 192 18.92 -0.82 5.87
CA LYS A 192 18.99 -2.27 5.98
C LYS A 192 18.27 -2.81 7.24
N ASN A 193 18.24 -2.05 8.33
CA ASN A 193 17.52 -2.43 9.53
C ASN A 193 16.01 -2.36 9.29
N TYR A 194 15.51 -1.32 8.60
CA TYR A 194 14.10 -1.22 8.22
C TYR A 194 13.68 -2.38 7.33
N SER A 195 14.52 -2.78 6.37
CA SER A 195 14.26 -3.94 5.51
C SER A 195 14.18 -5.24 6.30
N LYS A 196 15.06 -5.43 7.28
CA LYS A 196 15.04 -6.60 8.18
C LYS A 196 13.79 -6.61 9.05
N ASP A 197 13.45 -5.48 9.66
CA ASP A 197 12.32 -5.34 10.58
C ASP A 197 10.97 -5.44 9.87
N TYR A 198 10.90 -5.04 8.60
CA TYR A 198 9.73 -5.26 7.73
C TYR A 198 9.44 -6.74 7.51
N LEU A 199 10.49 -7.57 7.37
CA LEU A 199 10.36 -9.02 7.14
C LEU A 199 10.19 -9.81 8.44
N ASP A 200 10.48 -9.22 9.59
CA ASP A 200 10.33 -9.86 10.90
C ASP A 200 8.84 -10.04 11.25
N PRO A 201 8.34 -11.28 11.41
CA PRO A 201 6.94 -11.55 11.73
C PRO A 201 6.47 -10.90 13.04
N GLU A 202 7.38 -10.75 14.00
CA GLU A 202 7.06 -10.16 15.29
C GLU A 202 6.99 -8.62 15.23
N LYS A 203 7.76 -8.01 14.36
CA LYS A 203 7.77 -6.56 14.19
C LYS A 203 6.73 -6.10 13.17
N ARG A 204 6.81 -6.59 11.93
CA ARG A 204 5.99 -6.10 10.82
C ARG A 204 6.08 -4.58 10.68
N SER A 205 7.28 -4.05 10.91
CA SER A 205 7.59 -2.63 10.83
C SER A 205 7.44 -2.11 9.39
N ILE A 206 6.99 -0.87 9.24
CA ILE A 206 6.93 -0.15 7.95
C ILE A 206 7.57 1.22 8.17
N ALA A 207 8.81 1.19 8.61
CA ALA A 207 9.52 2.40 9.00
C ALA A 207 9.85 3.28 7.80
N ASN A 208 9.60 4.57 7.96
CA ASN A 208 10.09 5.62 7.10
C ASN A 208 10.63 6.77 7.95
N GLU A 209 11.73 7.38 7.49
CA GLU A 209 12.34 8.57 8.08
C GLU A 209 12.41 9.68 7.02
N LEU A 210 12.02 10.89 7.38
CA LEU A 210 12.14 12.08 6.54
C LEU A 210 13.05 13.12 7.18
N GLN A 211 13.87 13.77 6.35
CA GLN A 211 14.64 14.95 6.71
C GLN A 211 14.67 15.92 5.54
N ILE A 212 14.47 17.20 5.83
CA ILE A 212 14.48 18.28 4.83
C ILE A 212 15.73 19.12 5.05
N ILE A 213 16.47 19.39 3.98
CA ILE A 213 17.67 20.20 3.94
C ILE A 213 17.33 21.47 3.16
N PHE A 214 17.69 22.62 3.72
CA PHE A 214 17.46 23.93 3.12
C PHE A 214 18.71 24.46 2.42
N LYS A 215 18.51 25.39 1.48
CA LYS A 215 19.57 26.04 0.68
C LYS A 215 20.62 26.77 1.53
N ASP A 216 20.27 27.18 2.74
CA ASP A 216 21.19 27.81 3.69
C ASP A 216 22.08 26.82 4.47
N GLY A 217 21.90 25.51 4.18
CA GLY A 217 22.60 24.41 4.86
C GLY A 217 21.95 23.96 6.17
N SER A 218 20.89 24.63 6.64
CA SER A 218 20.12 24.18 7.78
C SER A 218 19.25 22.96 7.40
N SER A 219 18.78 22.22 8.39
CA SER A 219 17.89 21.08 8.18
C SER A 219 16.87 20.95 9.30
N THR A 220 15.76 20.29 9.00
CA THR A 220 14.84 19.85 10.04
C THR A 220 15.46 18.73 10.88
N GLU A 221 14.91 18.47 12.03
CA GLU A 221 15.13 17.20 12.71
C GLU A 221 14.66 16.04 11.80
N LYS A 222 15.25 14.86 12.01
CA LYS A 222 14.81 13.64 11.38
C LYS A 222 13.53 13.15 12.02
N VAL A 223 12.49 12.96 11.22
CA VAL A 223 11.21 12.44 11.69
C VAL A 223 11.06 11.01 11.23
N GLU A 224 11.24 10.07 12.15
CA GLU A 224 11.03 8.63 11.93
C GLU A 224 9.64 8.23 12.45
N VAL A 225 8.94 7.42 11.65
CA VAL A 225 7.71 6.73 12.05
C VAL A 225 7.84 5.25 11.71
N GLU A 226 7.91 4.41 12.73
CA GLU A 226 8.14 2.98 12.56
C GLU A 226 6.85 2.21 12.21
N TYR A 227 5.75 2.51 12.90
CA TYR A 227 4.47 1.81 12.73
C TYR A 227 3.37 2.78 12.31
N PRO A 228 2.57 2.45 11.28
CA PRO A 228 1.44 3.30 10.90
C PRO A 228 0.33 3.23 11.96
N ILE A 229 -0.50 4.27 12.02
CA ILE A 229 -1.74 4.23 12.81
C ILE A 229 -2.60 3.08 12.27
N GLY A 230 -3.10 2.22 13.17
CA GLY A 230 -3.82 0.99 12.84
C GLY A 230 -2.98 -0.28 12.93
N HIS A 231 -1.66 -0.17 13.04
CA HIS A 231 -0.81 -1.29 13.43
C HIS A 231 -1.16 -1.78 14.84
N ARG A 232 -0.99 -3.08 15.12
CA ARG A 232 -1.33 -3.68 16.42
C ARG A 232 -0.68 -2.98 17.62
N ARG A 233 0.49 -2.37 17.43
CA ARG A 233 1.23 -1.61 18.46
C ARG A 233 0.71 -0.19 18.67
N ARG A 234 -0.19 0.30 17.80
CA ARG A 234 -0.79 1.64 17.86
C ARG A 234 -2.32 1.59 17.84
N ARG A 235 -2.91 0.50 18.35
CA ARG A 235 -4.36 0.31 18.35
C ARG A 235 -5.10 1.35 19.15
N GLU A 236 -4.57 1.76 20.28
CA GLU A 236 -5.18 2.80 21.15
C GLU A 236 -5.30 4.13 20.41
N GLU A 237 -4.27 4.53 19.67
CA GLU A 237 -4.32 5.71 18.80
C GLU A 237 -5.23 5.50 17.58
N GLY A 238 -5.24 4.31 17.04
CA GLY A 238 -5.94 3.99 15.80
C GLY A 238 -7.46 3.90 15.94
N ILE A 239 -7.98 3.41 17.07
CA ILE A 239 -9.42 3.20 17.25
C ILE A 239 -10.22 4.49 17.13
N PRO A 240 -9.87 5.61 17.79
CA PRO A 240 -10.59 6.88 17.62
C PRO A 240 -10.57 7.39 16.18
N VAL A 241 -9.44 7.26 15.49
CA VAL A 241 -9.30 7.66 14.08
C VAL A 241 -10.19 6.79 13.18
N LEU A 242 -10.25 5.48 13.43
CA LEU A 242 -11.10 4.56 12.69
C LEU A 242 -12.58 4.87 12.88
N ILE A 243 -13.01 5.19 14.11
CA ILE A 243 -14.39 5.58 14.41
C ILE A 243 -14.76 6.86 13.67
N LYS A 244 -13.89 7.88 13.72
CA LYS A 244 -14.09 9.13 12.97
C LYS A 244 -14.21 8.87 11.46
N LYS A 245 -13.30 8.08 10.89
CA LYS A 245 -13.34 7.70 9.48
C LYS A 245 -14.62 6.96 9.11
N PHE A 246 -15.11 6.07 9.97
CA PHE A 246 -16.37 5.36 9.77
C PHE A 246 -17.55 6.35 9.75
N GLU A 247 -17.60 7.28 10.68
CA GLU A 247 -18.63 8.32 10.73
C GLU A 247 -18.62 9.19 9.47
N GLU A 248 -17.44 9.66 9.03
CA GLU A 248 -17.29 10.46 7.81
C GLU A 248 -17.75 9.70 6.56
N ASN A 249 -17.38 8.42 6.44
CA ASN A 249 -17.85 7.57 5.34
C ASN A 249 -19.38 7.37 5.35
N LEU A 250 -19.98 7.22 6.51
CA LEU A 250 -21.44 7.13 6.63
C LEU A 250 -22.14 8.40 6.14
N LYS A 251 -21.58 9.58 6.44
CA LYS A 251 -22.14 10.88 6.02
C LYS A 251 -22.18 11.07 4.50
N THR A 252 -21.37 10.33 3.75
CA THR A 252 -21.42 10.37 2.28
C THR A 252 -22.70 9.77 1.69
N GLN A 253 -23.41 8.90 2.45
CA GLN A 253 -24.58 8.16 1.97
C GLN A 253 -25.82 8.34 2.83
N PHE A 254 -25.68 8.74 4.09
CA PHE A 254 -26.79 8.79 5.05
C PHE A 254 -26.94 10.17 5.66
N SER A 255 -28.20 10.52 6.04
CA SER A 255 -28.47 11.73 6.82
C SER A 255 -27.83 11.68 8.20
N THR A 256 -27.56 12.82 8.79
CA THR A 256 -26.97 12.94 10.15
C THR A 256 -27.74 12.11 11.19
N GLU A 257 -29.08 12.18 11.17
CA GLU A 257 -29.92 11.39 12.09
C GLU A 257 -29.70 9.86 11.93
N ARG A 258 -29.53 9.39 10.68
CA ARG A 258 -29.27 7.98 10.40
C ARG A 258 -27.86 7.58 10.84
N VAL A 259 -26.88 8.46 10.62
CA VAL A 259 -25.49 8.24 11.08
C VAL A 259 -25.45 8.09 12.60
N GLU A 260 -26.08 9.00 13.34
CA GLU A 260 -26.16 8.93 14.81
C GLU A 260 -26.78 7.62 15.32
N LYS A 261 -27.79 7.09 14.60
CA LYS A 261 -28.41 5.79 14.95
C LYS A 261 -27.48 4.61 14.64
N ILE A 262 -26.64 4.69 13.62
CA ILE A 262 -25.70 3.62 13.27
C ILE A 262 -24.48 3.63 14.22
N MET A 263 -24.07 4.81 14.67
CA MET A 263 -22.91 4.98 15.55
C MET A 263 -23.19 4.56 17.01
N LYS A 264 -24.45 4.47 17.43
CA LYS A 264 -24.88 3.96 18.75
C LYS A 264 -24.89 2.44 18.81
#